data_0f513d97fd06e490bb70bdce90a128a2
#
_entry.id   0f513d97fd06e490bb70bdce90a128a2
#
_cell.length_a   1.000
_cell.length_b   1.000
_cell.length_c   1.000
_cell.angle_alpha   90.00
_cell.angle_beta   90.00
_cell.angle_gamma   90.00
#
_symmetry.space_group_name_H-M   'P 1'
#
loop_
_entity.id
_entity.type
_entity.pdbx_description
1 polymer ?
#
loop_
_entity_poly.entity_id
_entity_poly.type
_entity_poly.pdbx_seq_one_letter_code
_entity_poly.pdbx_strand_id
1 'polypeptide(L)'
;MGVRLPGPGPGEPPPATLSVVVLRGSDPVGEGGPGLPGPGPQPLQRLVALHPASINNQTLSAPCGCPCSYPNRVARGSRDDNSPQEPWHLRNMISKSRWKLLAMLALFLAVMVWYSISREDRYIELFYFPVPGKKEPCLQGEAEKMVSKLFGNYSREQPFFLQLKDYFWVKTPSLYELPYGTKGSEDLLLRVLAITSYSIPESIQSLKCRRCVVVGNGHRLRNSSLGEAINKYDVVIRLNSAPVAGYEQDVGSKTTMRLFYPESAHFNPKVEDNPDTLLVLVAFKAMDFHWIESILSDKKRVRKGFWKQPPLIWDVNPKQIRILNPFYMEIAADKLLSLPIHQPHKIKQKPTTGLLAITLALHLCDLVHIAGFGYPDAHQKKQSIHYYEYITLKSMMWSGHNVSQEALAIKRMLEIGAVKNLTYF
;
A
#
# COMPACT_ATOMS: atom_id res chain seq x y z
N MET A 1 23.72 -49.10 -47.12
CA MET A 1 25.00 -48.83 -46.50
C MET A 1 24.77 -48.59 -45.01
N GLY A 2 25.03 -49.60 -44.19
CA GLY A 2 24.80 -49.55 -42.73
C GLY A 2 26.02 -49.01 -42.02
N VAL A 3 25.83 -48.06 -41.14
CA VAL A 3 26.86 -47.58 -40.21
C VAL A 3 26.58 -48.25 -38.88
N ARG A 4 27.52 -49.11 -38.42
CA ARG A 4 27.55 -49.71 -37.07
C ARG A 4 28.10 -48.68 -36.10
N LEU A 5 27.39 -48.51 -34.97
CA LEU A 5 27.88 -47.80 -33.78
C LEU A 5 28.75 -48.77 -32.94
N PRO A 6 29.85 -48.34 -32.32
CA PRO A 6 30.69 -49.17 -31.45
C PRO A 6 30.04 -49.39 -30.08
N GLY A 7 30.20 -50.59 -29.54
CA GLY A 7 29.74 -51.02 -28.22
C GLY A 7 30.59 -50.46 -27.06
N PRO A 8 30.05 -50.50 -25.84
CA PRO A 8 30.73 -49.94 -24.65
C PRO A 8 31.89 -50.81 -24.15
N GLY A 9 32.96 -50.14 -23.71
CA GLY A 9 34.13 -50.77 -23.09
C GLY A 9 33.87 -51.15 -21.60
N PRO A 10 34.64 -52.05 -21.04
CA PRO A 10 34.42 -52.61 -19.71
C PRO A 10 35.01 -51.72 -18.62
N GLY A 11 34.25 -51.49 -17.53
CA GLY A 11 34.77 -51.10 -16.23
C GLY A 11 34.20 -49.85 -15.57
N GLU A 12 32.91 -49.83 -15.23
CA GLU A 12 32.40 -48.96 -14.18
C GLU A 12 31.71 -49.78 -13.09
N PRO A 13 32.00 -49.53 -11.77
CA PRO A 13 31.32 -50.22 -10.68
C PRO A 13 29.91 -49.64 -10.43
N PRO A 14 28.95 -50.43 -9.90
CA PRO A 14 27.58 -50.00 -9.67
C PRO A 14 27.48 -48.99 -8.53
N PRO A 15 26.46 -48.12 -8.51
CA PRO A 15 26.26 -47.13 -7.48
C PRO A 15 25.88 -47.76 -6.13
N ALA A 16 26.49 -47.26 -5.06
CA ALA A 16 26.26 -47.68 -3.70
C ALA A 16 24.83 -47.39 -3.23
N THR A 17 24.15 -48.44 -2.80
CA THR A 17 22.82 -48.38 -2.16
C THR A 17 23.02 -47.90 -0.72
N LEU A 18 22.52 -46.70 -0.40
CA LEU A 18 22.44 -46.19 0.96
C LEU A 18 21.30 -46.87 1.72
N SER A 19 21.65 -47.81 2.62
CA SER A 19 20.70 -48.39 3.56
C SER A 19 20.50 -47.44 4.74
N VAL A 20 19.25 -46.99 4.92
CA VAL A 20 18.82 -46.21 6.08
C VAL A 20 18.63 -47.17 7.25
N VAL A 21 19.49 -47.11 8.25
CA VAL A 21 19.35 -47.82 9.55
C VAL A 21 18.46 -46.94 10.44
N VAL A 22 17.27 -47.43 10.71
CA VAL A 22 16.36 -46.89 11.74
C VAL A 22 16.75 -47.45 13.09
N LEU A 23 17.40 -46.64 13.92
CA LEU A 23 17.62 -46.98 15.33
C LEU A 23 16.35 -46.57 16.13
N ARG A 24 15.63 -47.57 16.65
CA ARG A 24 14.65 -47.41 17.71
C ARG A 24 15.43 -47.28 19.04
N GLY A 25 15.33 -46.14 19.69
CA GLY A 25 15.77 -45.93 21.07
C GLY A 25 14.62 -46.28 22.02
N SER A 26 14.88 -47.18 22.92
CA SER A 26 14.09 -47.61 24.06
C SER A 26 14.17 -46.59 25.20
N ASP A 27 13.00 -46.33 25.82
CA ASP A 27 12.86 -45.55 27.05
C ASP A 27 13.54 -46.20 28.28
N PRO A 28 14.02 -45.38 29.23
CA PRO A 28 14.10 -45.83 30.61
C PRO A 28 13.08 -45.16 31.53
N VAL A 29 12.43 -45.97 32.30
CA VAL A 29 11.63 -45.67 33.48
C VAL A 29 12.54 -45.21 34.64
N GLY A 30 12.07 -44.22 35.43
CA GLY A 30 12.73 -43.81 36.67
C GLY A 30 12.04 -42.64 37.36
N GLU A 31 11.22 -42.95 38.31
CA GLU A 31 11.02 -42.45 39.71
C GLU A 31 11.13 -40.94 39.98
N GLY A 32 10.14 -40.25 40.36
CA GLY A 32 9.51 -40.03 41.66
C GLY A 32 10.21 -38.94 42.51
N GLY A 33 9.57 -37.72 42.62
CA GLY A 33 9.87 -36.75 43.68
C GLY A 33 8.88 -35.56 43.62
N PRO A 34 8.43 -35.05 44.78
CA PRO A 34 7.17 -34.30 44.89
C PRO A 34 7.24 -32.85 44.46
N GLY A 35 6.14 -32.43 43.81
CA GLY A 35 5.95 -31.09 43.29
C GLY A 35 5.54 -30.06 44.32
N LEU A 36 5.83 -28.82 43.98
CA LEU A 36 5.22 -27.62 44.55
C LEU A 36 4.14 -27.08 43.59
N PRO A 37 2.99 -26.56 44.10
CA PRO A 37 1.87 -26.18 43.26
C PRO A 37 2.09 -24.82 42.61
N GLY A 38 1.89 -24.76 41.29
CA GLY A 38 1.80 -23.52 40.53
C GLY A 38 0.43 -22.83 40.71
N PRO A 39 0.36 -21.52 40.56
CA PRO A 39 -0.89 -20.78 40.74
C PRO A 39 -1.89 -21.04 39.60
N GLY A 40 -3.12 -21.35 40.00
CA GLY A 40 -4.25 -21.58 39.11
C GLY A 40 -4.71 -20.33 38.38
N PRO A 41 -5.51 -20.51 37.32
CA PRO A 41 -6.03 -19.40 36.53
C PRO A 41 -7.09 -18.60 37.28
N GLN A 42 -6.94 -17.29 37.30
CA GLN A 42 -7.93 -16.36 37.83
C GLN A 42 -9.10 -16.18 36.85
N PRO A 43 -10.32 -16.05 37.34
CA PRO A 43 -11.52 -15.90 36.50
C PRO A 43 -11.63 -14.48 35.93
N LEU A 44 -11.97 -14.40 34.66
CA LEU A 44 -12.36 -13.19 33.93
C LEU A 44 -13.52 -12.47 34.63
N GLN A 45 -13.27 -11.29 35.16
CA GLN A 45 -14.34 -10.39 35.63
C GLN A 45 -15.07 -9.81 34.40
N ARG A 46 -16.37 -10.09 34.35
CA ARG A 46 -17.32 -9.43 33.45
C ARG A 46 -17.40 -7.95 33.81
N LEU A 47 -16.98 -7.09 32.90
CA LEU A 47 -17.32 -5.66 32.92
C LEU A 47 -18.77 -5.50 32.45
N VAL A 48 -19.60 -5.07 33.40
CA VAL A 48 -21.00 -4.71 33.21
C VAL A 48 -21.03 -3.38 32.44
N ALA A 49 -21.74 -3.37 31.33
CA ALA A 49 -22.04 -2.18 30.55
C ALA A 49 -22.98 -1.27 31.34
N LEU A 50 -22.55 -0.07 31.65
CA LEU A 50 -23.40 1.01 32.16
C LEU A 50 -23.99 1.78 30.97
N HIS A 51 -25.31 1.70 30.83
CA HIS A 51 -26.10 2.57 29.95
C HIS A 51 -26.03 4.02 30.42
N PRO A 52 -25.94 5.02 29.53
CA PRO A 52 -26.16 6.41 29.90
C PRO A 52 -27.65 6.70 30.04
N ALA A 53 -27.99 7.27 31.20
CA ALA A 53 -29.33 7.69 31.55
C ALA A 53 -29.81 8.85 30.68
N SER A 54 -31.06 8.74 30.29
CA SER A 54 -31.92 9.74 29.67
C SER A 54 -32.08 10.96 30.59
N ILE A 55 -31.81 12.16 30.11
CA ILE A 55 -32.16 13.40 30.78
C ILE A 55 -33.44 13.94 30.17
N ASN A 56 -34.49 13.89 31.00
CA ASN A 56 -35.82 14.44 30.75
C ASN A 56 -35.79 15.98 30.65
N ASN A 57 -36.44 16.49 29.62
CA ASN A 57 -36.92 17.86 29.54
C ASN A 57 -38.04 18.07 30.58
N GLN A 58 -37.85 19.00 31.47
CA GLN A 58 -38.96 19.62 32.21
C GLN A 58 -39.02 21.12 31.87
N THR A 59 -40.11 21.41 31.22
CA THR A 59 -40.72 22.73 31.05
C THR A 59 -41.05 23.35 32.41
N LEU A 60 -40.68 24.60 32.65
CA LEU A 60 -41.27 25.43 33.68
C LEU A 60 -41.74 26.74 33.07
N SER A 61 -43.03 26.92 33.24
CA SER A 61 -43.91 28.03 32.92
C SER A 61 -43.62 29.27 33.71
N ALA A 62 -43.99 30.40 33.11
CA ALA A 62 -44.03 31.76 33.65
C ALA A 62 -44.94 31.90 34.88
N PRO A 63 -44.88 33.06 35.58
CA PRO A 63 -46.01 33.95 35.40
C PRO A 63 -45.73 35.48 35.35
N CYS A 64 -46.73 36.14 34.80
CA CYS A 64 -47.11 37.50 34.64
C CYS A 64 -46.80 38.48 35.75
N GLY A 65 -46.68 39.74 35.34
CA GLY A 65 -46.80 40.90 36.24
C GLY A 65 -46.72 42.22 35.46
N CYS A 66 -47.86 42.70 34.91
CA CYS A 66 -48.05 44.11 34.61
C CYS A 66 -48.52 44.84 35.90
N PRO A 67 -48.43 46.18 36.03
CA PRO A 67 -49.29 47.07 35.27
C PRO A 67 -48.78 48.50 34.93
N CYS A 68 -49.39 49.03 33.89
CA CYS A 68 -49.85 50.37 33.60
C CYS A 68 -49.36 51.59 34.36
N SER A 69 -49.02 52.64 33.61
CA SER A 69 -49.67 53.98 33.77
C SER A 69 -49.20 54.94 32.67
N TYR A 70 -50.15 55.38 31.84
CA TYR A 70 -50.13 56.68 31.16
C TYR A 70 -50.45 57.80 32.15
N PRO A 71 -50.00 59.04 31.91
CA PRO A 71 -50.99 59.98 31.32
C PRO A 71 -50.45 60.92 30.23
N ASN A 72 -51.40 61.29 29.37
CA ASN A 72 -51.38 62.37 28.42
C ASN A 72 -51.00 63.75 29.06
N ARG A 73 -50.23 64.54 28.31
CA ARG A 73 -50.47 65.99 28.24
C ARG A 73 -50.06 66.54 26.87
N VAL A 74 -51.03 67.15 26.25
CA VAL A 74 -50.98 68.02 25.10
C VAL A 74 -50.30 69.34 25.46
N ALA A 75 -49.32 69.78 24.67
CA ALA A 75 -49.00 71.21 24.57
C ALA A 75 -48.58 71.53 23.13
N ARG A 76 -49.36 72.42 22.53
CA ARG A 76 -49.05 73.17 21.30
C ARG A 76 -47.86 74.07 21.52
N GLY A 77 -47.00 74.21 20.49
CA GLY A 77 -46.01 75.26 20.46
C GLY A 77 -45.17 75.22 19.18
N SER A 78 -45.50 76.09 18.28
CA SER A 78 -44.65 76.87 17.40
C SER A 78 -43.70 76.17 16.41
N ARG A 79 -43.93 76.41 15.16
CA ARG A 79 -43.02 76.23 14.02
C ARG A 79 -41.75 77.03 14.27
N ASP A 80 -40.58 76.36 14.11
CA ASP A 80 -39.37 76.96 13.60
C ASP A 80 -38.75 76.01 12.56
N ASP A 81 -38.89 76.48 11.29
CA ASP A 81 -38.20 75.91 10.16
C ASP A 81 -36.71 76.24 10.25
N ASN A 82 -35.92 75.28 10.64
CA ASN A 82 -34.50 75.26 10.32
C ASN A 82 -33.96 73.85 10.51
N SER A 83 -34.28 72.96 9.57
CA SER A 83 -33.53 71.71 9.42
C SER A 83 -32.43 71.95 8.39
N PRO A 84 -31.17 71.59 8.71
CA PRO A 84 -30.13 71.62 7.71
C PRO A 84 -30.45 70.56 6.68
N GLN A 85 -30.65 70.96 5.43
CA GLN A 85 -30.70 70.07 4.29
C GLN A 85 -29.36 69.36 4.21
N GLU A 86 -29.28 68.12 4.70
CA GLU A 86 -28.16 67.23 4.37
C GLU A 86 -28.12 67.09 2.81
N PRO A 87 -26.90 67.29 2.26
CA PRO A 87 -26.77 67.25 0.80
C PRO A 87 -27.07 65.81 0.31
N TRP A 88 -28.22 65.67 -0.36
CA TRP A 88 -28.65 64.39 -0.98
C TRP A 88 -27.60 63.75 -1.85
N HIS A 89 -26.52 64.43 -2.27
CA HIS A 89 -25.33 63.95 -2.91
C HIS A 89 -24.53 62.98 -2.08
N LEU A 90 -24.41 63.14 -0.74
CA LEU A 90 -23.70 62.21 0.14
C LEU A 90 -24.47 60.87 0.27
N ARG A 91 -25.80 60.93 0.33
CA ARG A 91 -26.62 59.71 0.42
C ARG A 91 -26.50 58.84 -0.81
N ASN A 92 -26.42 59.44 -2.01
CA ASN A 92 -26.20 58.74 -3.26
C ASN A 92 -24.78 58.20 -3.41
N MET A 93 -23.76 58.90 -2.88
CA MET A 93 -22.36 58.40 -2.91
C MET A 93 -22.19 57.20 -1.97
N ILE A 94 -22.77 57.23 -0.77
CA ILE A 94 -22.72 56.10 0.19
C ILE A 94 -23.50 54.91 -0.36
N SER A 95 -24.63 55.12 -1.03
CA SER A 95 -25.38 54.06 -1.69
C SER A 95 -24.60 53.43 -2.85
N LYS A 96 -24.02 54.24 -3.75
CA LYS A 96 -23.17 53.73 -4.85
C LYS A 96 -21.94 52.99 -4.38
N SER A 97 -21.30 53.38 -3.28
CA SER A 97 -20.16 52.71 -2.68
C SER A 97 -20.57 51.38 -2.07
N ARG A 98 -21.69 51.27 -1.40
CA ARG A 98 -22.24 50.02 -0.85
C ARG A 98 -22.58 49.02 -1.95
N TRP A 99 -23.15 49.44 -3.07
CA TRP A 99 -23.43 48.61 -4.21
C TRP A 99 -22.13 48.07 -4.88
N LYS A 100 -21.08 48.89 -4.94
CA LYS A 100 -19.78 48.46 -5.44
C LYS A 100 -19.15 47.39 -4.52
N LEU A 101 -19.26 47.57 -3.20
CA LEU A 101 -18.80 46.58 -2.24
C LEU A 101 -19.58 45.25 -2.33
N LEU A 102 -20.90 45.31 -2.47
CA LEU A 102 -21.74 44.13 -2.64
C LEU A 102 -21.44 43.42 -3.98
N ALA A 103 -21.21 44.14 -5.05
CA ALA A 103 -20.84 43.60 -6.35
C ALA A 103 -19.43 42.90 -6.27
N MET A 104 -18.46 43.53 -5.58
CA MET A 104 -17.14 42.93 -5.35
C MET A 104 -17.22 41.65 -4.52
N LEU A 105 -18.06 41.66 -3.46
CA LEU A 105 -18.28 40.49 -2.62
C LEU A 105 -18.95 39.35 -3.41
N ALA A 106 -19.98 39.70 -4.21
CA ALA A 106 -20.65 38.70 -5.06
C ALA A 106 -19.71 38.11 -6.12
N LEU A 107 -18.86 38.95 -6.73
CA LEU A 107 -17.84 38.48 -7.67
C LEU A 107 -16.81 37.56 -6.98
N PHE A 108 -16.37 37.94 -5.79
CA PHE A 108 -15.43 37.12 -5.01
C PHE A 108 -16.04 35.77 -4.65
N LEU A 109 -17.29 35.73 -4.18
CA LEU A 109 -18.00 34.49 -3.90
C LEU A 109 -18.21 33.66 -5.17
N ALA A 110 -18.56 34.26 -6.30
CA ALA A 110 -18.68 33.55 -7.56
C ALA A 110 -17.34 32.93 -8.01
N VAL A 111 -16.23 33.66 -7.87
CA VAL A 111 -14.88 33.13 -8.16
C VAL A 111 -14.52 32.01 -7.19
N MET A 112 -14.85 32.13 -5.92
CA MET A 112 -14.60 31.05 -4.91
C MET A 112 -15.42 29.81 -5.22
N VAL A 113 -16.72 29.97 -5.59
CA VAL A 113 -17.58 28.85 -6.00
C VAL A 113 -17.06 28.21 -7.28
N TRP A 114 -16.73 29.02 -8.29
CA TRP A 114 -16.15 28.53 -9.54
C TRP A 114 -14.82 27.81 -9.30
N TYR A 115 -13.95 28.34 -8.45
CA TYR A 115 -12.68 27.70 -8.06
C TYR A 115 -12.92 26.37 -7.34
N SER A 116 -13.89 26.31 -6.43
CA SER A 116 -14.26 25.08 -5.71
C SER A 116 -14.78 24.02 -6.66
N ILE A 117 -15.71 24.36 -7.55
CA ILE A 117 -16.25 23.44 -8.57
C ILE A 117 -15.13 22.97 -9.51
N SER A 118 -14.32 23.89 -10.05
CA SER A 118 -13.21 23.54 -10.95
C SER A 118 -12.12 22.67 -10.26
N ARG A 119 -12.05 22.74 -8.94
CA ARG A 119 -11.16 21.90 -8.16
C ARG A 119 -11.73 20.51 -7.93
N GLU A 120 -13.04 20.41 -7.67
CA GLU A 120 -13.73 19.12 -7.55
C GLU A 120 -13.76 18.36 -8.87
N ASP A 121 -14.05 19.01 -9.98
CA ASP A 121 -14.05 18.36 -11.31
C ASP A 121 -12.70 17.76 -11.66
N ARG A 122 -11.59 18.45 -11.36
CA ARG A 122 -10.23 17.90 -11.55
C ARG A 122 -9.92 16.73 -10.60
N TYR A 123 -10.53 16.70 -9.43
CA TYR A 123 -10.39 15.57 -8.51
C TYR A 123 -11.17 14.34 -9.01
N ILE A 124 -12.35 14.54 -9.57
CA ILE A 124 -13.21 13.47 -10.09
C ILE A 124 -12.56 12.79 -11.31
N GLU A 125 -11.87 13.52 -12.18
CA GLU A 125 -11.14 12.96 -13.33
C GLU A 125 -9.98 12.03 -12.92
N LEU A 126 -9.44 12.17 -11.71
CA LEU A 126 -8.38 11.30 -11.20
C LEU A 126 -8.90 9.95 -10.67
N PHE A 127 -10.24 9.76 -10.61
CA PHE A 127 -10.85 8.53 -10.11
C PHE A 127 -11.46 7.73 -11.25
N TYR A 128 -11.15 6.45 -11.26
CA TYR A 128 -11.77 5.50 -12.14
C TYR A 128 -12.86 4.74 -11.39
N PHE A 129 -14.12 4.91 -11.83
CA PHE A 129 -15.22 4.11 -11.33
C PHE A 129 -15.44 2.94 -12.29
N PRO A 130 -15.12 1.70 -11.89
CA PRO A 130 -15.36 0.55 -12.75
C PRO A 130 -16.87 0.38 -12.97
N VAL A 131 -17.30 0.56 -14.22
CA VAL A 131 -18.70 0.34 -14.60
C VAL A 131 -18.99 -1.16 -14.57
N PRO A 132 -20.00 -1.63 -13.83
CA PRO A 132 -20.36 -3.04 -13.80
C PRO A 132 -20.62 -3.57 -15.23
N GLY A 133 -19.96 -4.69 -15.57
CA GLY A 133 -20.15 -5.36 -16.88
C GLY A 133 -19.33 -4.81 -18.05
N LYS A 134 -18.78 -3.60 -17.98
CA LYS A 134 -17.93 -3.03 -19.05
C LYS A 134 -16.46 -3.25 -18.74
N LYS A 135 -15.76 -4.05 -19.53
CA LYS A 135 -14.30 -4.14 -19.44
C LYS A 135 -13.69 -2.91 -20.10
N GLU A 136 -12.79 -2.23 -19.41
CA GLU A 136 -12.02 -1.12 -19.98
C GLU A 136 -11.18 -1.63 -21.15
N PRO A 137 -11.11 -0.89 -22.28
CA PRO A 137 -10.22 -1.24 -23.37
C PRO A 137 -8.78 -1.33 -22.87
N CYS A 138 -8.08 -2.38 -23.23
CA CYS A 138 -6.68 -2.57 -22.90
C CYS A 138 -5.87 -2.52 -24.18
N LEU A 139 -5.04 -1.50 -24.31
CA LEU A 139 -4.16 -1.33 -25.46
C LEU A 139 -2.75 -1.76 -25.08
N GLN A 140 -2.18 -2.67 -25.87
CA GLN A 140 -0.81 -3.13 -25.66
C GLN A 140 0.17 -1.95 -25.78
N GLY A 141 1.11 -1.84 -24.81
CA GLY A 141 2.13 -0.79 -24.78
C GLY A 141 1.62 0.59 -24.31
N GLU A 142 0.38 0.71 -23.82
CA GLU A 142 -0.12 1.99 -23.31
C GLU A 142 0.66 2.44 -22.07
N ALA A 143 0.83 1.56 -21.08
CA ALA A 143 1.64 1.87 -19.90
C ALA A 143 3.09 2.21 -20.25
N GLU A 144 3.67 1.57 -21.28
CA GLU A 144 5.03 1.85 -21.74
C GLU A 144 5.22 3.30 -22.22
N LYS A 145 4.25 3.82 -23.00
CA LYS A 145 4.26 5.21 -23.47
C LYS A 145 4.19 6.19 -22.28
N MET A 146 3.43 5.85 -21.25
CA MET A 146 3.33 6.68 -20.05
C MET A 146 4.55 6.57 -19.16
N VAL A 147 5.12 5.37 -19.05
CA VAL A 147 6.35 5.10 -18.30
C VAL A 147 7.54 5.88 -18.86
N SER A 148 7.65 6.01 -20.18
CA SER A 148 8.72 6.82 -20.80
C SER A 148 8.66 8.29 -20.39
N LYS A 149 7.48 8.84 -20.13
CA LYS A 149 7.30 10.21 -19.60
C LYS A 149 7.75 10.35 -18.15
N LEU A 150 7.68 9.28 -17.36
CA LEU A 150 8.09 9.27 -15.94
C LEU A 150 9.58 9.07 -15.77
N PHE A 151 10.15 8.13 -16.51
CA PHE A 151 11.50 7.63 -16.29
C PHE A 151 12.51 8.07 -17.36
N GLY A 152 12.06 8.76 -18.41
CA GLY A 152 12.91 9.17 -19.53
C GLY A 152 13.30 7.98 -20.41
N ASN A 153 14.55 7.96 -20.90
CA ASN A 153 15.10 6.84 -21.67
C ASN A 153 15.17 5.59 -20.79
N TYR A 154 14.16 4.77 -20.88
CA TYR A 154 13.93 3.62 -20.03
C TYR A 154 13.68 2.40 -20.90
N SER A 155 14.45 1.33 -20.63
CA SER A 155 14.24 0.02 -21.27
C SER A 155 13.45 -0.91 -20.34
N ARG A 156 12.39 -1.53 -20.87
CA ARG A 156 11.63 -2.59 -20.19
C ARG A 156 12.32 -3.96 -20.24
N GLU A 157 13.53 -4.05 -20.76
CA GLU A 157 14.24 -5.33 -20.98
C GLU A 157 14.78 -5.95 -19.70
N GLN A 158 14.78 -5.21 -18.59
CA GLN A 158 15.27 -5.72 -17.31
C GLN A 158 14.38 -6.84 -16.79
N PRO A 159 14.96 -7.98 -16.39
CA PRO A 159 14.20 -9.08 -15.84
C PRO A 159 13.48 -8.66 -14.55
N PHE A 160 12.22 -9.06 -14.40
CA PHE A 160 11.43 -8.74 -13.20
C PHE A 160 11.98 -9.44 -11.96
N PHE A 161 12.36 -10.69 -12.12
CA PHE A 161 12.85 -11.55 -11.06
C PHE A 161 14.26 -12.03 -11.40
N LEU A 162 15.11 -12.05 -10.40
CA LEU A 162 16.44 -12.61 -10.54
C LEU A 162 16.37 -14.14 -10.75
N GLN A 163 17.07 -14.62 -11.72
CA GLN A 163 17.17 -16.03 -12.05
C GLN A 163 18.65 -16.44 -12.10
N LEU A 164 18.93 -17.71 -11.83
CA LEU A 164 20.28 -18.24 -11.81
C LEU A 164 20.99 -18.03 -13.17
N LYS A 165 20.27 -18.23 -14.28
CA LYS A 165 20.78 -18.03 -15.65
C LYS A 165 21.25 -16.59 -15.89
N ASP A 166 20.54 -15.60 -15.35
CA ASP A 166 20.86 -14.18 -15.54
C ASP A 166 22.08 -13.80 -14.72
N TYR A 167 22.34 -14.50 -13.61
CA TYR A 167 23.41 -14.22 -12.69
C TYR A 167 24.78 -14.75 -13.13
N PHE A 168 24.82 -15.93 -13.73
CA PHE A 168 26.07 -16.51 -14.24
C PHE A 168 26.70 -15.72 -15.40
N TRP A 169 25.87 -14.93 -16.12
CA TRP A 169 26.32 -14.18 -17.29
C TRP A 169 26.50 -12.68 -17.02
N VAL A 170 26.24 -12.22 -15.81
CA VAL A 170 26.47 -10.82 -15.43
C VAL A 170 27.98 -10.57 -15.35
N LYS A 171 28.52 -10.00 -16.42
CA LYS A 171 29.95 -9.66 -16.52
C LYS A 171 30.38 -8.53 -15.58
N THR A 172 29.43 -7.71 -15.14
CA THR A 172 29.67 -6.58 -14.24
C THR A 172 28.95 -6.80 -12.92
N PRO A 173 29.68 -6.85 -11.78
CA PRO A 173 29.04 -6.92 -10.48
C PRO A 173 28.19 -5.68 -10.22
N SER A 174 27.14 -5.82 -9.42
CA SER A 174 26.31 -4.69 -8.99
C SER A 174 27.14 -3.60 -8.34
N LEU A 175 26.88 -2.35 -8.70
CA LEU A 175 27.58 -1.19 -8.12
C LEU A 175 27.12 -0.90 -6.69
N TYR A 176 25.90 -1.29 -6.34
CA TYR A 176 25.24 -0.95 -5.10
C TYR A 176 24.99 -2.20 -4.25
N GLU A 177 24.99 -1.98 -2.94
CA GLU A 177 24.50 -2.93 -1.96
C GLU A 177 22.96 -2.94 -1.93
N LEU A 178 22.39 -3.94 -1.25
CA LEU A 178 20.94 -3.95 -0.99
C LEU A 178 20.48 -2.67 -0.25
N PRO A 179 19.34 -2.13 -0.58
CA PRO A 179 18.31 -2.68 -1.46
C PRO A 179 18.43 -2.29 -2.94
N TYR A 180 19.42 -1.54 -3.35
CA TYR A 180 19.55 -0.97 -4.70
C TYR A 180 20.38 -1.84 -5.66
N GLY A 181 21.03 -2.86 -5.15
CA GLY A 181 21.84 -3.80 -5.90
C GLY A 181 22.12 -5.05 -5.08
N THR A 182 23.09 -5.86 -5.53
CA THR A 182 23.41 -7.15 -4.90
C THR A 182 24.82 -7.21 -4.35
N LYS A 183 25.58 -6.11 -4.42
CA LYS A 183 26.98 -6.06 -3.99
C LYS A 183 27.15 -6.56 -2.56
N GLY A 184 28.07 -7.49 -2.36
CA GLY A 184 28.38 -8.08 -1.05
C GLY A 184 27.34 -9.10 -0.55
N SER A 185 26.36 -9.47 -1.39
CA SER A 185 25.35 -10.49 -1.07
C SER A 185 25.26 -11.59 -2.14
N GLU A 186 26.23 -11.63 -3.05
CA GLU A 186 26.22 -12.47 -4.24
C GLU A 186 26.13 -13.96 -3.90
N ASP A 187 26.98 -14.44 -2.99
CA ASP A 187 27.00 -15.86 -2.60
C ASP A 187 25.69 -16.31 -1.93
N LEU A 188 25.13 -15.45 -1.08
CA LEU A 188 23.81 -15.72 -0.47
C LEU A 188 22.72 -15.78 -1.53
N LEU A 189 22.72 -14.80 -2.43
CA LEU A 189 21.75 -14.72 -3.52
C LEU A 189 21.84 -15.96 -4.43
N LEU A 190 23.04 -16.38 -4.81
CA LEU A 190 23.24 -17.59 -5.65
C LEU A 190 22.64 -18.83 -5.00
N ARG A 191 22.82 -19.03 -3.69
CA ARG A 191 22.23 -20.15 -2.97
C ARG A 191 20.69 -20.09 -2.94
N VAL A 192 20.13 -18.88 -2.80
CA VAL A 192 18.67 -18.67 -2.87
C VAL A 192 18.17 -18.97 -4.29
N LEU A 193 18.84 -18.45 -5.31
CA LEU A 193 18.45 -18.65 -6.71
C LEU A 193 18.56 -20.12 -7.16
N ALA A 194 19.46 -20.89 -6.56
CA ALA A 194 19.53 -22.34 -6.82
C ALA A 194 18.23 -23.08 -6.45
N ILE A 195 17.41 -22.49 -5.56
CA ILE A 195 16.14 -23.07 -5.10
C ILE A 195 14.93 -22.37 -5.77
N THR A 196 15.06 -21.10 -6.12
CA THR A 196 13.93 -20.22 -6.48
C THR A 196 14.03 -19.62 -7.89
N SER A 197 14.80 -20.24 -8.79
CA SER A 197 15.12 -19.72 -10.13
C SER A 197 13.97 -19.93 -11.12
N TYR A 198 12.83 -19.24 -10.91
CA TYR A 198 11.67 -19.32 -11.79
C TYR A 198 11.34 -17.95 -12.41
N SER A 199 10.86 -17.98 -13.66
CA SER A 199 10.38 -16.80 -14.39
C SER A 199 8.93 -16.45 -14.04
N ILE A 200 8.36 -15.51 -14.81
CA ILE A 200 6.92 -15.24 -14.81
C ILE A 200 6.19 -16.46 -15.38
N PRO A 201 5.09 -16.92 -14.76
CA PRO A 201 4.27 -18.00 -15.27
C PRO A 201 3.72 -17.70 -16.68
N GLU A 202 3.61 -18.74 -17.49
CA GLU A 202 3.07 -18.65 -18.84
C GLU A 202 1.65 -18.06 -18.85
N SER A 203 0.84 -18.36 -17.84
CA SER A 203 -0.51 -17.78 -17.67
C SER A 203 -0.56 -16.26 -17.62
N ILE A 204 0.55 -15.62 -17.25
CA ILE A 204 0.70 -14.15 -17.27
C ILE A 204 1.42 -13.70 -18.54
N GLN A 205 2.43 -14.47 -18.95
CA GLN A 205 3.30 -14.12 -20.08
C GLN A 205 2.54 -14.15 -21.41
N SER A 206 1.63 -15.11 -21.60
CA SER A 206 0.82 -15.29 -22.81
C SER A 206 -0.30 -14.28 -22.99
N LEU A 207 -0.61 -13.46 -21.98
CA LEU A 207 -1.65 -12.43 -22.09
C LEU A 207 -1.26 -11.35 -23.09
N LYS A 208 -2.12 -11.13 -24.10
CA LYS A 208 -1.93 -10.08 -25.11
C LYS A 208 -1.95 -8.67 -24.53
N CYS A 209 -2.76 -8.46 -23.52
CA CYS A 209 -2.85 -7.21 -22.77
C CYS A 209 -3.09 -7.52 -21.29
N ARG A 210 -2.20 -7.04 -20.42
CA ARG A 210 -2.20 -7.32 -18.99
C ARG A 210 -2.84 -6.16 -18.24
N ARG A 211 -4.03 -6.41 -17.68
CA ARG A 211 -4.71 -5.45 -16.80
C ARG A 211 -4.36 -5.78 -15.35
N CYS A 212 -3.67 -4.88 -14.71
CA CYS A 212 -3.18 -5.08 -13.36
C CYS A 212 -3.85 -4.14 -12.38
N VAL A 213 -4.03 -4.62 -11.14
CA VAL A 213 -4.37 -3.78 -10.01
C VAL A 213 -3.38 -4.00 -8.89
N VAL A 214 -2.84 -2.91 -8.36
CA VAL A 214 -2.03 -2.94 -7.14
C VAL A 214 -2.94 -2.57 -5.98
N VAL A 215 -3.15 -3.52 -5.08
CA VAL A 215 -3.98 -3.36 -3.89
C VAL A 215 -3.08 -2.98 -2.73
N GLY A 216 -3.09 -1.71 -2.37
CA GLY A 216 -2.41 -1.18 -1.19
C GLY A 216 -3.12 -1.58 0.10
N ASN A 217 -2.62 -1.04 1.21
CA ASN A 217 -3.15 -1.37 2.55
C ASN A 217 -4.01 -0.25 3.14
N GLY A 218 -4.25 0.83 2.38
CA GLY A 218 -4.86 2.05 2.88
C GLY A 218 -6.28 1.87 3.43
N HIS A 219 -6.59 2.63 4.47
CA HIS A 219 -7.89 2.60 5.18
C HIS A 219 -9.10 2.84 4.25
N ARG A 220 -8.91 3.51 3.13
CA ARG A 220 -9.98 3.80 2.16
C ARG A 220 -10.52 2.57 1.43
N LEU A 221 -9.87 1.42 1.58
CA LEU A 221 -10.43 0.14 1.14
C LEU A 221 -11.56 -0.35 2.05
N ARG A 222 -11.56 0.03 3.32
CA ARG A 222 -12.57 -0.41 4.27
C ARG A 222 -13.94 0.12 3.87
N ASN A 223 -14.91 -0.78 3.72
CA ASN A 223 -16.27 -0.52 3.26
C ASN A 223 -16.34 0.05 1.81
N SER A 224 -15.33 -0.20 0.98
CA SER A 224 -15.30 0.26 -0.41
C SER A 224 -16.14 -0.59 -1.36
N SER A 225 -16.41 -1.83 -0.99
CA SER A 225 -17.10 -2.84 -1.83
C SER A 225 -16.43 -3.05 -3.21
N LEU A 226 -15.10 -2.86 -3.29
CA LEU A 226 -14.33 -2.99 -4.53
C LEU A 226 -13.91 -4.44 -4.85
N GLY A 227 -14.18 -5.40 -3.98
CA GLY A 227 -13.67 -6.76 -4.08
C GLY A 227 -13.97 -7.44 -5.41
N GLU A 228 -15.22 -7.38 -5.86
CA GLU A 228 -15.66 -7.90 -7.17
C GLU A 228 -14.91 -7.24 -8.35
N ALA A 229 -14.71 -5.93 -8.29
CA ALA A 229 -13.99 -5.20 -9.33
C ALA A 229 -12.52 -5.60 -9.37
N ILE A 230 -11.88 -5.76 -8.21
CA ILE A 230 -10.49 -6.19 -8.07
C ILE A 230 -10.31 -7.61 -8.64
N ASN A 231 -11.24 -8.54 -8.37
CA ASN A 231 -11.15 -9.91 -8.86
C ASN A 231 -11.19 -10.04 -10.40
N LYS A 232 -11.66 -9.02 -11.12
CA LYS A 232 -11.76 -9.01 -12.60
C LYS A 232 -10.45 -8.67 -13.30
N TYR A 233 -9.42 -8.22 -12.59
CA TYR A 233 -8.11 -7.93 -13.15
C TYR A 233 -7.37 -9.23 -13.50
N ASP A 234 -6.53 -9.15 -14.53
CA ASP A 234 -5.72 -10.29 -14.97
C ASP A 234 -4.64 -10.59 -13.92
N VAL A 235 -4.01 -9.54 -13.38
CA VAL A 235 -2.98 -9.60 -12.34
C VAL A 235 -3.38 -8.74 -11.15
N VAL A 236 -3.45 -9.33 -9.96
CA VAL A 236 -3.71 -8.67 -8.68
C VAL A 236 -2.47 -8.74 -7.82
N ILE A 237 -1.87 -7.58 -7.53
CA ILE A 237 -0.64 -7.46 -6.74
C ILE A 237 -1.00 -6.94 -5.35
N ARG A 238 -0.63 -7.69 -4.30
CA ARG A 238 -0.85 -7.33 -2.90
C ARG A 238 0.45 -7.11 -2.15
N LEU A 239 0.37 -6.52 -0.97
CA LEU A 239 1.51 -6.04 -0.19
C LEU A 239 1.54 -6.65 1.21
N ASN A 240 2.73 -7.10 1.61
CA ASN A 240 3.04 -7.49 2.99
C ASN A 240 2.08 -8.56 3.53
N SER A 241 1.82 -8.52 4.82
CA SER A 241 0.89 -9.41 5.52
C SER A 241 -0.55 -8.88 5.55
N ALA A 242 -0.92 -7.97 4.65
CA ALA A 242 -2.28 -7.45 4.60
C ALA A 242 -3.28 -8.59 4.35
N PRO A 243 -4.27 -8.78 5.25
CA PRO A 243 -5.20 -9.89 5.17
C PRO A 243 -6.19 -9.73 4.01
N VAL A 244 -6.55 -10.85 3.42
CA VAL A 244 -7.63 -11.00 2.44
C VAL A 244 -8.84 -11.61 3.13
N ALA A 245 -8.59 -12.66 3.93
CA ALA A 245 -9.64 -13.35 4.68
C ALA A 245 -10.40 -12.40 5.61
N GLY A 246 -11.71 -12.34 5.45
CA GLY A 246 -12.60 -11.43 6.19
C GLY A 246 -12.72 -10.03 5.63
N TYR A 247 -12.03 -9.71 4.52
CA TYR A 247 -12.08 -8.42 3.82
C TYR A 247 -12.40 -8.55 2.33
N GLU A 248 -12.82 -9.74 1.88
CA GLU A 248 -13.00 -10.08 0.46
C GLU A 248 -13.97 -9.14 -0.26
N GLN A 249 -15.00 -8.65 0.45
CA GLN A 249 -15.94 -7.68 -0.10
C GLN A 249 -15.25 -6.38 -0.53
N ASP A 250 -14.25 -5.94 0.22
CA ASP A 250 -13.56 -4.68 0.00
C ASP A 250 -12.30 -4.81 -0.85
N VAL A 251 -11.56 -5.91 -0.67
CA VAL A 251 -10.24 -6.07 -1.30
C VAL A 251 -10.18 -7.20 -2.33
N GLY A 252 -11.26 -7.96 -2.51
CA GLY A 252 -11.29 -9.13 -3.40
C GLY A 252 -10.53 -10.33 -2.84
N SER A 253 -10.76 -11.50 -3.41
CA SER A 253 -10.14 -12.77 -2.99
C SER A 253 -8.96 -13.20 -3.87
N LYS A 254 -8.87 -12.67 -5.10
CA LYS A 254 -7.79 -13.03 -6.03
C LYS A 254 -6.46 -12.42 -5.61
N THR A 255 -5.39 -13.21 -5.60
CA THR A 255 -4.01 -12.77 -5.44
C THR A 255 -3.14 -13.44 -6.49
N THR A 256 -2.54 -12.67 -7.39
CA THR A 256 -1.59 -13.19 -8.39
C THR A 256 -0.16 -13.10 -7.88
N MET A 257 0.17 -11.97 -7.23
CA MET A 257 1.48 -11.72 -6.63
C MET A 257 1.31 -11.04 -5.27
N ARG A 258 2.18 -11.40 -4.33
CA ARG A 258 2.32 -10.71 -3.06
C ARG A 258 3.77 -10.30 -2.86
N LEU A 259 4.01 -8.98 -2.80
CA LEU A 259 5.33 -8.45 -2.47
C LEU A 259 5.48 -8.40 -0.96
N PHE A 260 6.57 -8.93 -0.45
CA PHE A 260 6.86 -8.99 0.98
C PHE A 260 8.37 -8.92 1.26
N TYR A 261 8.71 -8.65 2.50
CA TYR A 261 10.05 -8.83 3.07
C TYR A 261 9.93 -9.64 4.36
N PRO A 262 10.99 -10.22 4.92
CA PRO A 262 10.86 -11.22 5.99
C PRO A 262 9.95 -10.81 7.14
N GLU A 263 10.12 -9.59 7.68
CA GLU A 263 9.33 -9.08 8.81
C GLU A 263 7.85 -8.83 8.47
N SER A 264 7.52 -8.76 7.18
CA SER A 264 6.14 -8.59 6.69
C SER A 264 5.55 -9.85 6.08
N ALA A 265 6.26 -10.98 6.10
CA ALA A 265 5.74 -12.25 5.63
C ALA A 265 4.56 -12.70 6.51
N HIS A 266 3.47 -13.16 5.88
CA HIS A 266 2.34 -13.73 6.62
C HIS A 266 2.71 -15.11 7.20
N PHE A 267 2.33 -15.38 8.45
CA PHE A 267 2.69 -16.64 9.13
C PHE A 267 2.06 -17.86 8.47
N ASN A 268 0.86 -17.72 7.93
CA ASN A 268 0.16 -18.77 7.20
C ASN A 268 -0.29 -18.27 5.82
N PRO A 269 0.57 -18.28 4.82
CA PRO A 269 0.25 -17.77 3.49
C PRO A 269 -0.88 -18.53 2.80
N LYS A 270 -1.09 -19.81 3.12
CA LYS A 270 -2.17 -20.64 2.53
C LYS A 270 -3.58 -20.15 2.86
N VAL A 271 -3.75 -19.37 3.93
CA VAL A 271 -5.05 -18.76 4.29
C VAL A 271 -5.29 -17.49 3.47
N GLU A 272 -4.22 -16.77 3.13
CA GLU A 272 -4.31 -15.43 2.53
C GLU A 272 -4.05 -15.41 1.02
N ASP A 273 -3.45 -16.48 0.48
CA ASP A 273 -3.01 -16.52 -0.91
C ASP A 273 -3.50 -17.78 -1.61
N ASN A 274 -3.74 -17.64 -2.91
CA ASN A 274 -4.09 -18.77 -3.77
C ASN A 274 -2.87 -19.68 -3.96
N PRO A 275 -3.05 -20.97 -4.29
CA PRO A 275 -1.94 -21.90 -4.52
C PRO A 275 -0.94 -21.45 -5.60
N ASP A 276 -1.42 -20.71 -6.59
CA ASP A 276 -0.60 -20.21 -7.71
C ASP A 276 -0.05 -18.79 -7.46
N THR A 277 -0.28 -18.20 -6.28
CA THR A 277 0.22 -16.87 -5.94
C THR A 277 1.74 -16.84 -5.94
N LEU A 278 2.32 -15.88 -6.64
CA LEU A 278 3.74 -15.62 -6.58
C LEU A 278 4.09 -14.81 -5.32
N LEU A 279 4.96 -15.35 -4.50
CA LEU A 279 5.47 -14.71 -3.29
C LEU A 279 6.80 -14.02 -3.64
N VAL A 280 6.74 -12.71 -3.83
CA VAL A 280 7.86 -11.91 -4.35
C VAL A 280 8.62 -11.28 -3.20
N LEU A 281 9.81 -11.79 -2.92
CA LEU A 281 10.70 -11.26 -1.90
C LEU A 281 11.34 -9.96 -2.38
N VAL A 282 11.15 -8.89 -1.61
CA VAL A 282 11.87 -7.63 -1.70
C VAL A 282 13.00 -7.66 -0.66
N ALA A 283 14.23 -7.78 -1.12
CA ALA A 283 15.38 -7.86 -0.21
C ALA A 283 15.89 -6.44 0.12
N PHE A 284 15.93 -6.10 1.39
CA PHE A 284 16.47 -4.83 1.90
C PHE A 284 17.87 -4.95 2.47
N LYS A 285 18.27 -6.16 2.87
CA LYS A 285 19.56 -6.48 3.50
C LYS A 285 19.94 -7.94 3.25
N ALA A 286 21.20 -8.27 3.32
CA ALA A 286 21.73 -9.64 3.15
C ALA A 286 21.02 -10.67 4.05
N MET A 287 20.61 -10.26 5.24
CA MET A 287 19.88 -11.09 6.19
C MET A 287 18.55 -11.61 5.65
N ASP A 288 17.93 -10.91 4.69
CA ASP A 288 16.67 -11.32 4.06
C ASP A 288 16.89 -12.56 3.17
N PHE A 289 18.01 -12.62 2.46
CA PHE A 289 18.40 -13.81 1.73
C PHE A 289 18.76 -14.96 2.67
N HIS A 290 19.43 -14.67 3.76
CA HIS A 290 19.79 -15.68 4.74
C HIS A 290 18.54 -16.31 5.39
N TRP A 291 17.53 -15.49 5.70
CA TRP A 291 16.25 -15.97 6.21
C TRP A 291 15.56 -16.90 5.23
N ILE A 292 15.34 -16.48 3.97
CA ILE A 292 14.63 -17.30 2.99
C ILE A 292 15.39 -18.58 2.65
N GLU A 293 16.72 -18.53 2.54
CA GLU A 293 17.55 -19.72 2.36
C GLU A 293 17.34 -20.70 3.50
N SER A 294 17.38 -20.23 4.76
CA SER A 294 17.24 -21.09 5.93
C SER A 294 15.86 -21.74 6.02
N ILE A 295 14.80 -21.03 5.56
CA ILE A 295 13.45 -21.57 5.51
C ILE A 295 13.32 -22.65 4.43
N LEU A 296 13.76 -22.35 3.20
CA LEU A 296 13.56 -23.23 2.05
C LEU A 296 14.48 -24.46 2.06
N SER A 297 15.64 -24.38 2.73
CA SER A 297 16.60 -25.46 2.84
C SER A 297 16.54 -26.21 4.19
N ASP A 298 15.56 -25.93 5.02
CA ASP A 298 15.38 -26.46 6.37
C ASP A 298 16.64 -26.37 7.26
N LYS A 299 17.38 -25.27 7.12
CA LYS A 299 18.55 -24.97 7.91
C LYS A 299 18.18 -24.34 9.27
N LYS A 300 19.21 -24.18 10.14
CA LYS A 300 19.05 -23.47 11.42
C LYS A 300 18.42 -22.09 11.20
N ARG A 301 17.30 -21.82 11.89
CA ARG A 301 16.50 -20.60 11.71
C ARG A 301 17.21 -19.35 12.19
N VAL A 302 17.11 -18.29 11.39
CA VAL A 302 17.68 -16.97 11.70
C VAL A 302 16.73 -16.21 12.61
N ARG A 303 17.22 -15.79 13.78
CA ARG A 303 16.40 -15.10 14.81
C ARG A 303 16.81 -13.65 15.05
N LYS A 304 17.97 -13.22 14.60
CA LYS A 304 18.50 -11.87 14.83
C LYS A 304 18.65 -11.11 13.51
N GLY A 305 18.69 -9.78 13.59
CA GLY A 305 18.86 -8.92 12.42
C GLY A 305 17.54 -8.45 11.79
N PHE A 306 16.44 -8.61 12.52
CA PHE A 306 15.10 -8.17 12.11
C PHE A 306 14.52 -7.25 13.18
N TRP A 307 13.76 -6.22 12.75
CA TRP A 307 13.06 -5.33 13.67
C TRP A 307 11.78 -5.97 14.24
N LYS A 308 11.21 -6.94 13.51
CA LYS A 308 10.13 -7.83 13.93
C LYS A 308 10.50 -9.24 13.51
N GLN A 309 10.32 -10.21 14.39
CA GLN A 309 10.64 -11.59 14.08
C GLN A 309 9.82 -12.10 12.90
N PRO A 310 10.46 -12.50 11.80
CA PRO A 310 9.76 -13.17 10.70
C PRO A 310 9.36 -14.60 11.08
N PRO A 311 8.47 -15.25 10.29
CA PRO A 311 8.15 -16.65 10.50
C PRO A 311 9.40 -17.53 10.58
N LEU A 312 9.44 -18.39 11.61
CA LEU A 312 10.52 -19.38 11.76
C LEU A 312 10.20 -20.69 11.05
N ILE A 313 8.92 -20.96 10.86
CA ILE A 313 8.37 -22.04 10.04
C ILE A 313 7.45 -21.37 9.03
N TRP A 314 7.65 -21.65 7.76
CA TRP A 314 6.88 -21.03 6.70
C TRP A 314 6.58 -22.07 5.62
N ASP A 315 5.34 -22.54 5.60
CA ASP A 315 4.89 -23.62 4.70
C ASP A 315 4.52 -23.04 3.33
N VAL A 316 5.54 -22.91 2.48
CA VAL A 316 5.41 -22.39 1.11
C VAL A 316 6.10 -23.31 0.12
N ASN A 317 5.58 -23.37 -1.08
CA ASN A 317 6.22 -24.05 -2.18
C ASN A 317 7.36 -23.18 -2.75
N PRO A 318 8.61 -23.65 -2.82
CA PRO A 318 9.71 -22.89 -3.42
C PRO A 318 9.42 -22.39 -4.83
N LYS A 319 8.58 -23.11 -5.60
CA LYS A 319 8.13 -22.71 -6.95
C LYS A 319 7.31 -21.41 -6.97
N GLN A 320 6.71 -21.02 -5.84
CA GLN A 320 5.97 -19.75 -5.71
C GLN A 320 6.92 -18.57 -5.43
N ILE A 321 8.13 -18.82 -4.91
CA ILE A 321 9.06 -17.76 -4.50
C ILE A 321 9.70 -17.12 -5.73
N ARG A 322 9.75 -15.77 -5.70
CA ARG A 322 10.49 -14.94 -6.65
C ARG A 322 11.35 -13.95 -5.89
N ILE A 323 12.51 -13.65 -6.42
CA ILE A 323 13.39 -12.61 -5.90
C ILE A 323 13.26 -11.40 -6.80
N LEU A 324 12.73 -10.30 -6.28
CA LEU A 324 12.57 -9.08 -7.05
C LEU A 324 13.94 -8.53 -7.46
N ASN A 325 14.09 -8.15 -8.72
CA ASN A 325 15.30 -7.49 -9.18
C ASN A 325 15.47 -6.13 -8.48
N PRO A 326 16.57 -5.86 -7.78
CA PRO A 326 16.86 -4.59 -7.10
C PRO A 326 16.79 -3.36 -8.01
N PHE A 327 16.90 -3.54 -9.32
CA PHE A 327 16.69 -2.52 -10.32
C PHE A 327 15.38 -1.74 -10.14
N TYR A 328 14.30 -2.41 -9.72
CA TYR A 328 13.01 -1.75 -9.47
C TYR A 328 13.04 -0.85 -8.24
N MET A 329 13.85 -1.21 -7.24
CA MET A 329 14.09 -0.37 -6.07
C MET A 329 14.92 0.85 -6.44
N GLU A 330 15.98 0.65 -7.24
CA GLU A 330 16.83 1.71 -7.76
C GLU A 330 16.02 2.73 -8.56
N ILE A 331 15.22 2.28 -9.54
CA ILE A 331 14.38 3.16 -10.35
C ILE A 331 13.35 3.92 -9.52
N ALA A 332 12.67 3.25 -8.59
CA ALA A 332 11.71 3.90 -7.73
C ALA A 332 12.38 4.98 -6.87
N ALA A 333 13.57 4.72 -6.35
CA ALA A 333 14.31 5.67 -5.55
C ALA A 333 14.84 6.86 -6.39
N ASP A 334 15.50 6.58 -7.51
CA ASP A 334 16.11 7.61 -8.35
C ASP A 334 15.06 8.44 -9.11
N LYS A 335 14.20 7.78 -9.89
CA LYS A 335 13.32 8.47 -10.83
C LYS A 335 12.03 9.00 -10.22
N LEU A 336 11.48 8.32 -9.20
CA LEU A 336 10.22 8.74 -8.59
C LEU A 336 10.43 9.61 -7.35
N LEU A 337 11.46 9.30 -6.54
CA LEU A 337 11.72 9.99 -5.29
C LEU A 337 12.95 10.90 -5.33
N SER A 338 13.71 10.88 -6.43
CA SER A 338 14.95 11.67 -6.59
C SER A 338 15.94 11.50 -5.42
N LEU A 339 16.04 10.25 -4.90
CA LEU A 339 16.97 9.94 -3.83
C LEU A 339 18.41 9.87 -4.36
N PRO A 340 19.42 10.28 -3.57
CA PRO A 340 20.81 10.32 -3.99
C PRO A 340 21.46 8.92 -3.98
N ILE A 341 21.02 7.99 -4.82
CA ILE A 341 21.49 6.59 -4.84
C ILE A 341 22.99 6.45 -5.11
N HIS A 342 23.59 7.38 -5.86
CA HIS A 342 25.04 7.43 -6.10
C HIS A 342 25.86 7.84 -4.85
N GLN A 343 25.20 8.26 -3.78
CA GLN A 343 25.80 8.60 -2.49
C GLN A 343 25.16 7.79 -1.37
N PRO A 344 25.39 6.48 -1.27
CA PRO A 344 24.66 5.58 -0.40
C PRO A 344 24.70 5.99 1.07
N HIS A 345 25.79 6.60 1.54
CA HIS A 345 25.93 7.10 2.92
C HIS A 345 24.96 8.27 3.25
N LYS A 346 24.37 8.92 2.25
CA LYS A 346 23.36 9.97 2.42
C LYS A 346 21.93 9.46 2.36
N ILE A 347 21.73 8.24 1.91
CA ILE A 347 20.39 7.66 1.78
C ILE A 347 19.88 7.24 3.15
N LYS A 348 18.98 8.03 3.72
CA LYS A 348 18.26 7.70 4.96
C LYS A 348 16.84 7.19 4.69
N GLN A 349 16.35 7.34 3.47
CA GLN A 349 15.00 7.00 3.05
C GLN A 349 15.03 5.93 1.96
N LYS A 350 13.99 5.14 1.88
CA LYS A 350 13.79 4.11 0.86
C LYS A 350 12.33 4.09 0.42
N PRO A 351 12.03 3.69 -0.83
CA PRO A 351 10.67 3.48 -1.30
C PRO A 351 9.91 2.49 -0.41
N THR A 352 8.60 2.73 -0.23
CA THR A 352 7.72 1.71 0.38
C THR A 352 7.53 0.54 -0.56
N THR A 353 7.14 -0.61 -0.01
CA THR A 353 6.72 -1.77 -0.81
C THR A 353 5.56 -1.42 -1.74
N GLY A 354 4.72 -0.45 -1.35
CA GLY A 354 3.61 0.06 -2.15
C GLY A 354 4.07 0.75 -3.43
N LEU A 355 4.97 1.73 -3.31
CA LEU A 355 5.52 2.43 -4.48
C LEU A 355 6.30 1.47 -5.39
N LEU A 356 7.03 0.53 -4.79
CA LEU A 356 7.76 -0.49 -5.51
C LEU A 356 6.84 -1.42 -6.31
N ALA A 357 5.69 -1.82 -5.75
CA ALA A 357 4.71 -2.62 -6.45
C ALA A 357 4.06 -1.87 -7.63
N ILE A 358 3.80 -0.57 -7.49
CA ILE A 358 3.34 0.27 -8.60
C ILE A 358 4.42 0.32 -9.69
N THR A 359 5.68 0.53 -9.31
CA THR A 359 6.82 0.52 -10.24
C THR A 359 6.90 -0.81 -11.01
N LEU A 360 6.81 -1.94 -10.32
CA LEU A 360 6.79 -3.26 -10.95
C LEU A 360 5.59 -3.41 -11.90
N ALA A 361 4.39 -2.98 -11.48
CA ALA A 361 3.19 -3.06 -12.30
C ALA A 361 3.30 -2.23 -13.59
N LEU A 362 3.87 -1.03 -13.53
CA LEU A 362 4.10 -0.17 -14.70
C LEU A 362 5.04 -0.81 -15.73
N HIS A 363 5.89 -1.75 -15.30
CA HIS A 363 6.79 -2.48 -16.19
C HIS A 363 6.17 -3.77 -16.73
N LEU A 364 5.39 -4.46 -15.89
CA LEU A 364 4.80 -5.74 -16.22
C LEU A 364 3.54 -5.61 -17.09
N CYS A 365 2.75 -4.56 -16.86
CA CYS A 365 1.36 -4.45 -17.30
C CYS A 365 1.18 -3.40 -18.41
N ASP A 366 0.08 -3.50 -19.14
CA ASP A 366 -0.31 -2.54 -20.17
C ASP A 366 -1.33 -1.53 -19.63
N LEU A 367 -2.14 -1.92 -18.65
CA LEU A 367 -3.07 -1.07 -17.92
C LEU A 367 -2.87 -1.28 -16.42
N VAL A 368 -2.62 -0.20 -15.68
CA VAL A 368 -2.35 -0.26 -14.23
C VAL A 368 -3.36 0.56 -13.47
N HIS A 369 -4.09 -0.12 -12.58
CA HIS A 369 -4.94 0.53 -11.59
C HIS A 369 -4.35 0.34 -10.19
N ILE A 370 -4.67 1.26 -9.29
CA ILE A 370 -4.28 1.20 -7.88
C ILE A 370 -5.52 1.32 -7.00
N ALA A 371 -5.51 0.68 -5.85
CA ALA A 371 -6.56 0.77 -4.84
C ALA A 371 -5.94 0.80 -3.45
N GLY A 372 -6.51 1.59 -2.53
CA GLY A 372 -6.00 1.67 -1.16
C GLY A 372 -4.64 2.35 -1.03
N PHE A 373 -4.37 3.32 -1.88
CA PHE A 373 -3.24 4.23 -1.77
C PHE A 373 -3.70 5.59 -1.26
N GLY A 374 -2.82 6.31 -0.63
CA GLY A 374 -3.09 7.56 0.07
C GLY A 374 -3.12 7.37 1.59
N TYR A 375 -2.65 8.38 2.28
CA TYR A 375 -2.62 8.42 3.74
C TYR A 375 -3.70 9.37 4.25
N PRO A 376 -4.19 9.17 5.50
CA PRO A 376 -5.09 10.13 6.13
C PRO A 376 -4.47 11.53 6.17
N ASP A 377 -5.30 12.55 6.00
CA ASP A 377 -4.88 13.94 6.10
C ASP A 377 -4.26 14.25 7.47
N ALA A 378 -3.35 15.24 7.51
CA ALA A 378 -2.69 15.67 8.75
C ALA A 378 -3.67 16.06 9.87
N HIS A 379 -4.91 16.46 9.51
CA HIS A 379 -5.98 16.76 10.44
C HIS A 379 -6.65 15.51 11.04
N GLN A 380 -6.59 14.38 10.35
CA GLN A 380 -7.20 13.10 10.74
C GLN A 380 -6.23 12.24 11.56
N LYS A 381 -5.60 12.81 12.59
CA LYS A 381 -4.53 12.16 13.38
C LYS A 381 -4.91 10.82 14.01
N LYS A 382 -6.21 10.57 14.23
CA LYS A 382 -6.73 9.33 14.84
C LYS A 382 -7.14 8.29 13.78
N GLN A 383 -7.16 8.65 12.49
CA GLN A 383 -7.53 7.74 11.42
C GLN A 383 -6.48 6.66 11.25
N SER A 384 -6.92 5.41 11.15
CA SER A 384 -6.05 4.29 10.78
C SER A 384 -5.45 4.51 9.40
N ILE A 385 -4.19 4.12 9.22
CA ILE A 385 -3.54 4.12 7.91
C ILE A 385 -3.91 2.87 7.09
N HIS A 386 -4.22 1.74 7.74
CA HIS A 386 -4.57 0.49 7.09
C HIS A 386 -6.05 0.11 7.30
N TYR A 387 -6.60 -0.69 6.38
CA TYR A 387 -8.00 -1.13 6.44
C TYR A 387 -8.26 -2.18 7.53
N TYR A 388 -7.23 -2.85 8.03
CA TYR A 388 -7.33 -4.01 8.92
C TYR A 388 -6.80 -3.78 10.35
N GLU A 389 -6.08 -2.69 10.62
CA GLU A 389 -5.47 -2.43 11.92
C GLU A 389 -5.58 -0.96 12.34
N TYR A 390 -5.45 -0.69 13.65
CA TYR A 390 -5.58 0.65 14.22
C TYR A 390 -4.22 1.37 14.39
N ILE A 391 -3.38 1.30 13.37
CA ILE A 391 -2.11 2.03 13.34
C ILE A 391 -2.33 3.39 12.68
N THR A 392 -1.80 4.46 13.28
CA THR A 392 -1.95 5.83 12.77
C THR A 392 -0.70 6.31 12.03
N LEU A 393 -0.83 7.42 11.29
CA LEU A 393 0.28 8.01 10.53
C LEU A 393 1.52 8.33 11.42
N LYS A 394 1.32 8.61 12.71
CA LYS A 394 2.41 8.86 13.65
C LYS A 394 3.41 7.71 13.73
N SER A 395 2.96 6.46 13.60
CA SER A 395 3.84 5.28 13.62
C SER A 395 4.75 5.19 12.40
N MET A 396 4.35 5.80 11.27
CA MET A 396 5.14 5.80 10.03
C MET A 396 6.34 6.75 10.08
N MET A 397 6.37 7.71 11.00
CA MET A 397 7.46 8.70 11.10
C MET A 397 8.84 8.06 11.29
N TRP A 398 8.89 6.87 11.85
CA TRP A 398 10.13 6.13 12.15
C TRP A 398 10.44 5.03 11.13
N SER A 399 9.62 4.88 10.09
CA SER A 399 9.76 3.78 9.12
C SER A 399 10.90 3.95 8.10
N GLY A 400 11.50 5.16 8.02
CA GLY A 400 12.49 5.49 7.00
C GLY A 400 11.87 5.73 5.61
N HIS A 401 10.56 5.95 5.51
CA HIS A 401 9.85 6.29 4.28
C HIS A 401 9.42 7.75 4.28
N ASN A 402 9.51 8.42 3.13
CA ASN A 402 8.94 9.75 2.93
C ASN A 402 7.57 9.63 2.26
N VAL A 403 6.55 9.37 3.07
CA VAL A 403 5.19 9.15 2.59
C VAL A 403 4.61 10.34 1.83
N SER A 404 5.02 11.56 2.17
CA SER A 404 4.57 12.77 1.47
C SER A 404 5.16 12.85 0.05
N GLN A 405 6.44 12.49 -0.11
CA GLN A 405 7.08 12.46 -1.42
C GLN A 405 6.55 11.33 -2.28
N GLU A 406 6.25 10.18 -1.69
CA GLU A 406 5.58 9.08 -2.40
C GLU A 406 4.17 9.47 -2.86
N ALA A 407 3.41 10.18 -2.01
CA ALA A 407 2.10 10.69 -2.40
C ALA A 407 2.18 11.64 -3.60
N LEU A 408 3.18 12.52 -3.65
CA LEU A 408 3.43 13.40 -4.81
C LEU A 408 3.80 12.60 -6.06
N ALA A 409 4.63 11.57 -5.93
CA ALA A 409 4.99 10.70 -7.05
C ALA A 409 3.75 9.96 -7.60
N ILE A 410 2.91 9.41 -6.74
CA ILE A 410 1.66 8.75 -7.15
C ILE A 410 0.70 9.76 -7.80
N LYS A 411 0.56 10.96 -7.23
CA LYS A 411 -0.25 12.03 -7.81
C LYS A 411 0.21 12.36 -9.23
N ARG A 412 1.52 12.51 -9.46
CA ARG A 412 2.07 12.73 -10.80
C ARG A 412 1.74 11.58 -11.77
N MET A 413 1.78 10.33 -11.31
CA MET A 413 1.40 9.18 -12.13
C MET A 413 -0.08 9.21 -12.52
N LEU A 414 -0.97 9.64 -11.61
CA LEU A 414 -2.39 9.82 -11.86
C LEU A 414 -2.63 10.95 -12.88
N GLU A 415 -1.99 12.09 -12.71
CA GLU A 415 -2.13 13.26 -13.58
C GLU A 415 -1.73 13.00 -15.04
N ILE A 416 -0.70 12.20 -15.26
CA ILE A 416 -0.27 11.81 -16.62
C ILE A 416 -1.00 10.58 -17.15
N GLY A 417 -1.89 9.97 -16.37
CA GLY A 417 -2.64 8.77 -16.75
C GLY A 417 -1.82 7.47 -16.76
N ALA A 418 -0.65 7.44 -16.13
CA ALA A 418 0.16 6.22 -16.01
C ALA A 418 -0.50 5.16 -15.12
N VAL A 419 -1.25 5.61 -14.12
CA VAL A 419 -2.09 4.77 -13.27
C VAL A 419 -3.46 5.42 -13.10
N LYS A 420 -4.49 4.61 -12.80
CA LYS A 420 -5.82 5.08 -12.40
C LYS A 420 -6.13 4.59 -10.99
N ASN A 421 -6.81 5.40 -10.20
CA ASN A 421 -7.14 5.05 -8.82
C ASN A 421 -8.59 4.60 -8.69
N LEU A 422 -8.81 3.46 -8.02
CA LEU A 422 -10.14 2.91 -7.71
C LEU A 422 -10.70 3.44 -6.39
N THR A 423 -9.86 4.06 -5.57
CA THR A 423 -10.24 4.65 -4.27
C THR A 423 -9.94 6.14 -4.27
N TYR A 424 -10.66 6.92 -3.45
CA TYR A 424 -10.33 8.34 -3.26
C TYR A 424 -8.91 8.48 -2.68
N PHE A 425 -8.20 9.49 -3.19
CA PHE A 425 -6.81 9.75 -2.77
C PHE A 425 -6.75 10.75 -1.61
#